data_cfa4e4c946ea0502732984586278986c
#
_entry.id   cfa4e4c946ea0502732984586278986c
#
_cell.length_a   1.000
_cell.length_b   1.000
_cell.length_c   1.000
_cell.angle_alpha   90.00
_cell.angle_beta   90.00
_cell.angle_gamma   90.00
#
_symmetry.space_group_name_H-M   'P 1'
#
loop_
_entity.id
_entity.type
_entity.pdbx_description
1 polymer ?
#
loop_
_entity_poly.entity_id
_entity_poly.type
_entity_poly.pdbx_seq_one_letter_code
_entity_poly.pdbx_strand_id
1 'polypeptide(L)'
;MESLTKISVAEWLRHARQRLDPISEFASIEAQALLCHVLQQPRVWLITHPAAELSDDQAARLDNLLERLANGEPLPYLTGKQEFFGLTFQVSPSVLIPRPETELLVELALAYLQDHRGRRCADVGTGSGCIGVTLIRYVPNLRVVAADVSMEALLVARENARFHRVENRIFPVQTDLLTALAGPFDLVCANLPYIPARTLAGLPVTRYEPLQALDGGPDGLRWISRLLQDAERWLAPGGMLLLEIEAGQGESVPALASQALPGAQVKLHHDYAGLPRLVSVERGG
;
A
#
# COMPACT_ATOMS: atom_id res chain seq x y z
N MET A 1 11.85 -24.07 43.74
CA MET A 1 11.23 -23.13 42.79
C MET A 1 12.33 -22.24 42.30
N GLU A 2 12.92 -22.56 41.13
CA GLU A 2 13.84 -21.66 40.47
C GLU A 2 13.08 -20.42 40.07
N SER A 3 13.53 -19.27 40.54
CA SER A 3 13.06 -17.97 40.08
C SER A 3 13.40 -17.90 38.60
N LEU A 4 12.43 -18.08 37.73
CA LEU A 4 12.59 -17.73 36.32
C LEU A 4 13.01 -16.26 36.29
N THR A 5 14.26 -16.01 35.93
CA THR A 5 14.80 -14.65 35.78
C THR A 5 14.02 -13.98 34.66
N LYS A 6 13.17 -13.03 35.03
CA LYS A 6 12.40 -12.25 34.07
C LYS A 6 13.36 -11.51 33.15
N ILE A 7 13.13 -11.61 31.86
CA ILE A 7 13.94 -10.91 30.83
C ILE A 7 13.58 -9.43 30.78
N SER A 8 14.59 -8.57 30.74
CA SER A 8 14.38 -7.12 30.55
C SER A 8 14.21 -6.73 29.09
N VAL A 9 13.66 -5.53 28.84
CA VAL A 9 13.52 -4.94 27.50
C VAL A 9 14.88 -4.92 26.78
N ALA A 10 15.96 -4.51 27.45
CA ALA A 10 17.29 -4.46 26.83
C ALA A 10 17.86 -5.84 26.49
N GLU A 11 17.62 -6.83 27.34
CA GLU A 11 18.07 -8.21 27.08
C GLU A 11 17.31 -8.82 25.91
N TRP A 12 15.99 -8.65 25.85
CA TRP A 12 15.19 -9.13 24.74
C TRP A 12 15.60 -8.45 23.43
N LEU A 13 15.78 -7.12 23.42
CA LEU A 13 16.27 -6.39 22.24
C LEU A 13 17.61 -6.92 21.71
N ARG A 14 18.54 -7.23 22.61
CA ARG A 14 19.84 -7.80 22.24
C ARG A 14 19.67 -9.16 21.58
N HIS A 15 18.85 -10.02 22.20
CA HIS A 15 18.53 -11.35 21.65
C HIS A 15 17.88 -11.26 20.27
N ALA A 16 16.83 -10.44 20.15
CA ALA A 16 16.12 -10.26 18.90
C ALA A 16 17.02 -9.73 17.77
N ARG A 17 17.89 -8.76 18.06
CA ARG A 17 18.88 -8.26 17.09
C ARG A 17 19.82 -9.37 16.63
N GLN A 18 20.42 -10.13 17.55
CA GLN A 18 21.31 -11.23 17.18
C GLN A 18 20.64 -12.26 16.28
N ARG A 19 19.33 -12.46 16.45
CA ARG A 19 18.55 -13.39 15.63
C ARG A 19 18.23 -12.83 14.24
N LEU A 20 18.03 -11.51 14.12
CA LEU A 20 17.63 -10.83 12.89
C LEU A 20 18.84 -10.30 12.08
N ASP A 21 19.95 -9.90 12.70
CA ASP A 21 21.14 -9.33 12.03
C ASP A 21 21.62 -10.15 10.82
N PRO A 22 21.58 -11.50 10.80
CA PRO A 22 22.01 -12.28 9.64
C PRO A 22 21.06 -12.21 8.44
N ILE A 23 19.83 -11.74 8.63
CA ILE A 23 18.74 -11.84 7.64
C ILE A 23 18.08 -10.49 7.31
N SER A 24 18.34 -9.43 8.08
CA SER A 24 17.74 -8.11 7.88
C SER A 24 18.74 -6.99 8.19
N GLU A 25 18.85 -6.03 7.27
CA GLU A 25 19.60 -4.79 7.49
C GLU A 25 18.90 -3.87 8.50
N PHE A 26 17.62 -4.11 8.79
CA PHE A 26 16.77 -3.33 9.69
C PHE A 26 16.53 -4.00 11.04
N ALA A 27 17.28 -5.03 11.40
CA ALA A 27 17.09 -5.86 12.59
C ALA A 27 16.80 -5.07 13.88
N SER A 28 17.52 -3.95 14.10
CA SER A 28 17.30 -3.10 15.28
C SER A 28 15.95 -2.39 15.28
N ILE A 29 15.51 -1.91 14.12
CA ILE A 29 14.22 -1.21 13.96
C ILE A 29 13.07 -2.21 14.11
N GLU A 30 13.21 -3.36 13.49
CA GLU A 30 12.22 -4.44 13.51
C GLU A 30 12.01 -4.99 14.94
N ALA A 31 13.10 -5.27 15.66
CA ALA A 31 13.01 -5.72 17.06
C ALA A 31 12.32 -4.67 17.96
N GLN A 32 12.62 -3.38 17.79
CA GLN A 32 11.98 -2.30 18.53
C GLN A 32 10.49 -2.19 18.16
N ALA A 33 10.11 -2.37 16.90
CA ALA A 33 8.73 -2.33 16.46
C ALA A 33 7.89 -3.46 17.09
N LEU A 34 8.44 -4.67 17.19
CA LEU A 34 7.78 -5.77 17.89
C LEU A 34 7.55 -5.46 19.37
N LEU A 35 8.55 -4.89 20.05
CA LEU A 35 8.39 -4.47 21.46
C LEU A 35 7.34 -3.38 21.61
N CYS A 36 7.40 -2.33 20.76
CA CYS A 36 6.38 -1.28 20.77
C CYS A 36 4.97 -1.86 20.59
N HIS A 37 4.84 -2.82 19.68
CA HIS A 37 3.57 -3.48 19.39
C HIS A 37 3.05 -4.28 20.60
N VAL A 38 3.88 -5.11 21.22
CA VAL A 38 3.45 -5.97 22.34
C VAL A 38 3.23 -5.17 23.61
N LEU A 39 4.13 -4.21 23.91
CA LEU A 39 4.05 -3.38 25.11
C LEU A 39 3.05 -2.23 24.99
N GLN A 40 2.57 -1.93 23.78
CA GLN A 40 1.73 -0.74 23.48
C GLN A 40 2.41 0.56 23.96
N GLN A 41 3.73 0.64 23.82
CA GLN A 41 4.55 1.78 24.22
C GLN A 41 5.29 2.40 23.03
N PRO A 42 5.51 3.72 23.01
CA PRO A 42 6.27 4.37 21.96
C PRO A 42 7.77 4.01 22.06
N ARG A 43 8.49 4.12 20.95
CA ARG A 43 9.92 3.82 20.85
C ARG A 43 10.78 4.53 21.92
N VAL A 44 10.44 5.79 22.25
CA VAL A 44 11.13 6.55 23.28
C VAL A 44 11.06 5.89 24.65
N TRP A 45 9.95 5.21 24.94
CA TRP A 45 9.79 4.48 26.21
C TRP A 45 10.79 3.34 26.34
N LEU A 46 11.07 2.60 25.26
CA LEU A 46 12.07 1.51 25.28
C LEU A 46 13.47 2.03 25.62
N ILE A 47 13.80 3.23 25.15
CA ILE A 47 15.10 3.87 25.38
C ILE A 47 15.22 4.33 26.85
N THR A 48 14.15 4.81 27.43
CA THR A 48 14.12 5.35 28.80
C THR A 48 13.87 4.27 29.87
N HIS A 49 13.40 3.08 29.47
CA HIS A 49 13.10 1.97 30.39
C HIS A 49 13.77 0.64 29.98
N PRO A 50 15.11 0.65 29.73
CA PRO A 50 15.80 -0.54 29.24
C PRO A 50 15.80 -1.71 30.24
N ALA A 51 15.72 -1.39 31.54
CA ALA A 51 15.68 -2.38 32.63
C ALA A 51 14.25 -2.84 33.00
N ALA A 52 13.21 -2.35 32.29
CA ALA A 52 11.85 -2.80 32.56
C ALA A 52 11.73 -4.31 32.27
N GLU A 53 11.14 -5.04 33.21
CA GLU A 53 10.91 -6.48 33.08
C GLU A 53 9.71 -6.77 32.19
N LEU A 54 9.83 -7.76 31.30
CA LEU A 54 8.74 -8.32 30.54
C LEU A 54 8.00 -9.37 31.38
N SER A 55 6.66 -9.40 31.31
CA SER A 55 5.92 -10.52 31.85
C SER A 55 6.15 -11.78 31.00
N ASP A 56 5.90 -12.95 31.55
CA ASP A 56 6.05 -14.22 30.83
C ASP A 56 5.18 -14.27 29.57
N ASP A 57 3.95 -13.72 29.63
CA ASP A 57 3.06 -13.60 28.45
C ASP A 57 3.64 -12.65 27.40
N GLN A 58 4.17 -11.50 27.79
CA GLN A 58 4.81 -10.56 26.87
C GLN A 58 6.04 -11.18 26.19
N ALA A 59 6.89 -11.85 26.96
CA ALA A 59 8.07 -12.54 26.43
C ALA A 59 7.68 -13.63 25.43
N ALA A 60 6.72 -14.49 25.78
CA ALA A 60 6.24 -15.56 24.90
C ALA A 60 5.62 -15.01 23.60
N ARG A 61 4.83 -13.93 23.67
CA ARG A 61 4.28 -13.26 22.48
C ARG A 61 5.36 -12.67 21.60
N LEU A 62 6.34 -12.02 22.20
CA LEU A 62 7.49 -11.43 21.49
C LEU A 62 8.34 -12.49 20.80
N ASP A 63 8.61 -13.61 21.46
CA ASP A 63 9.39 -14.71 20.89
C ASP A 63 8.64 -15.36 19.71
N ASN A 64 7.32 -15.55 19.82
CA ASN A 64 6.50 -16.02 18.69
C ASN A 64 6.56 -15.07 17.49
N LEU A 65 6.40 -13.76 17.72
CA LEU A 65 6.48 -12.76 16.65
C LEU A 65 7.89 -12.69 16.03
N LEU A 66 8.93 -12.79 16.86
CA LEU A 66 10.32 -12.82 16.39
C LEU A 66 10.60 -14.04 15.50
N GLU A 67 10.08 -15.21 15.86
CA GLU A 67 10.22 -16.42 15.07
C GLU A 67 9.52 -16.26 13.70
N ARG A 68 8.30 -15.75 13.68
CA ARG A 68 7.55 -15.48 12.44
C ARG A 68 8.29 -14.48 11.55
N LEU A 69 8.79 -13.38 12.12
CA LEU A 69 9.59 -12.39 11.40
C LEU A 69 10.87 -13.03 10.84
N ALA A 70 11.59 -13.80 11.64
CA ALA A 70 12.79 -14.51 11.21
C ALA A 70 12.53 -15.55 10.09
N ASN A 71 11.30 -16.05 9.98
CA ASN A 71 10.85 -16.92 8.89
C ASN A 71 10.37 -16.13 7.66
N GLY A 72 10.49 -14.79 7.67
CA GLY A 72 10.22 -13.91 6.53
C GLY A 72 8.80 -13.36 6.48
N GLU A 73 7.97 -13.53 7.53
CA GLU A 73 6.67 -12.88 7.57
C GLU A 73 6.84 -11.36 7.70
N PRO A 74 6.19 -10.54 6.86
CA PRO A 74 6.38 -9.10 6.88
C PRO A 74 6.02 -8.45 8.22
N LEU A 75 6.88 -7.58 8.74
CA LEU A 75 6.65 -6.85 9.99
C LEU A 75 5.28 -6.13 10.03
N PRO A 76 4.80 -5.49 8.93
CA PRO A 76 3.47 -4.87 8.93
C PRO A 76 2.33 -5.85 9.22
N TYR A 77 2.42 -7.10 8.79
CA TYR A 77 1.39 -8.10 9.10
C TYR A 77 1.47 -8.59 10.55
N LEU A 78 2.68 -8.65 11.12
CA LEU A 78 2.88 -9.00 12.53
C LEU A 78 2.35 -7.92 13.48
N THR A 79 2.53 -6.65 13.10
CA THR A 79 2.08 -5.49 13.90
C THR A 79 0.66 -5.03 13.55
N GLY A 80 0.14 -5.48 12.40
CA GLY A 80 -1.15 -5.05 11.85
C GLY A 80 -1.15 -3.63 11.29
N LYS A 81 0.01 -2.99 11.12
CA LYS A 81 0.11 -1.56 10.75
C LYS A 81 1.23 -1.29 9.75
N GLN A 82 1.01 -0.32 8.87
CA GLN A 82 1.98 0.23 7.93
C GLN A 82 1.85 1.75 7.86
N GLU A 83 2.96 2.45 7.89
CA GLU A 83 3.01 3.89 7.62
C GLU A 83 3.01 4.14 6.11
N PHE A 84 2.22 5.11 5.65
CA PHE A 84 2.14 5.54 4.27
C PHE A 84 1.75 7.01 4.22
N PHE A 85 2.53 7.83 3.56
CA PHE A 85 2.34 9.28 3.41
C PHE A 85 2.09 10.02 4.75
N GLY A 86 2.83 9.65 5.79
CA GLY A 86 2.71 10.20 7.14
C GLY A 86 1.44 9.79 7.89
N LEU A 87 0.69 8.82 7.40
CA LEU A 87 -0.51 8.26 8.02
C LEU A 87 -0.30 6.76 8.33
N THR A 88 -0.86 6.29 9.44
CA THR A 88 -0.83 4.87 9.82
C THR A 88 -2.03 4.14 9.23
N PHE A 89 -1.80 3.07 8.48
CA PHE A 89 -2.84 2.20 7.93
C PHE A 89 -2.84 0.84 8.59
N GLN A 90 -4.03 0.31 8.87
CA GLN A 90 -4.21 -1.09 9.23
C GLN A 90 -4.00 -1.96 8.00
N VAL A 91 -3.27 -3.06 8.16
CA VAL A 91 -2.99 -4.03 7.11
C VAL A 91 -3.14 -5.45 7.62
N SER A 92 -3.45 -6.37 6.72
CA SER A 92 -3.54 -7.81 6.98
C SER A 92 -3.14 -8.57 5.71
N PRO A 93 -2.97 -9.89 5.75
CA PRO A 93 -2.70 -10.70 4.56
C PRO A 93 -3.76 -10.63 3.45
N SER A 94 -4.87 -9.91 3.68
CA SER A 94 -5.92 -9.65 2.66
C SER A 94 -5.60 -8.49 1.72
N VAL A 95 -4.57 -7.68 2.00
CA VAL A 95 -4.22 -6.49 1.21
C VAL A 95 -2.72 -6.42 0.96
N LEU A 96 -2.32 -5.84 -0.16
CA LEU A 96 -0.93 -5.46 -0.40
C LEU A 96 -0.47 -4.47 0.69
N ILE A 97 0.72 -4.66 1.23
CA ILE A 97 1.33 -3.70 2.14
C ILE A 97 1.63 -2.42 1.35
N PRO A 98 1.12 -1.24 1.76
CA PRO A 98 1.44 0.04 1.09
C PRO A 98 2.93 0.24 0.89
N ARG A 99 3.35 0.59 -0.33
CA ARG A 99 4.74 0.76 -0.72
C ARG A 99 5.13 2.24 -0.75
N PRO A 100 6.36 2.60 -0.36
CA PRO A 100 6.83 3.99 -0.45
C PRO A 100 6.75 4.56 -1.88
N GLU A 101 6.97 3.73 -2.90
CA GLU A 101 6.91 4.14 -4.32
C GLU A 101 5.51 4.65 -4.72
N THR A 102 4.46 4.11 -4.10
CA THR A 102 3.07 4.55 -4.32
C THR A 102 2.82 5.97 -3.81
N GLU A 103 3.67 6.52 -2.94
CA GLU A 103 3.56 7.90 -2.47
C GLU A 103 3.71 8.91 -3.62
N LEU A 104 4.51 8.61 -4.65
CA LEU A 104 4.61 9.43 -5.86
C LEU A 104 3.27 9.58 -6.58
N LEU A 105 2.45 8.51 -6.61
CA LEU A 105 1.10 8.57 -7.17
C LEU A 105 0.23 9.56 -6.39
N VAL A 106 0.30 9.53 -5.07
CA VAL A 106 -0.43 10.47 -4.20
C VAL A 106 0.03 11.91 -4.41
N GLU A 107 1.35 12.15 -4.51
CA GLU A 107 1.91 13.48 -4.77
C GLU A 107 1.36 14.08 -6.06
N LEU A 108 1.39 13.32 -7.16
CA LEU A 108 0.87 13.78 -8.46
C LEU A 108 -0.66 13.96 -8.44
N ALA A 109 -1.38 13.08 -7.74
CA ALA A 109 -2.81 13.21 -7.55
C ALA A 109 -3.17 14.50 -6.79
N LEU A 110 -2.44 14.81 -5.70
CA LEU A 110 -2.63 16.03 -4.92
C LEU A 110 -2.31 17.28 -5.75
N ALA A 111 -1.22 17.28 -6.53
CA ALA A 111 -0.87 18.38 -7.41
C ALA A 111 -1.98 18.64 -8.44
N TYR A 112 -2.46 17.58 -9.10
CA TYR A 112 -3.58 17.70 -10.05
C TYR A 112 -4.84 18.28 -9.40
N LEU A 113 -5.20 17.81 -8.20
CA LEU A 113 -6.41 18.24 -7.48
C LEU A 113 -6.32 19.68 -6.93
N GLN A 114 -5.13 20.27 -6.79
CA GLN A 114 -4.96 21.68 -6.43
C GLN A 114 -5.39 22.60 -7.57
N ASP A 115 -5.04 22.25 -8.81
CA ASP A 115 -5.29 23.06 -9.98
C ASP A 115 -6.69 22.82 -10.59
N HIS A 116 -7.34 21.73 -10.22
CA HIS A 116 -8.62 21.29 -10.78
C HIS A 116 -9.73 21.28 -9.73
N ARG A 117 -10.92 21.76 -10.13
CA ARG A 117 -12.12 21.79 -9.25
C ARG A 117 -12.84 20.45 -9.11
N GLY A 118 -12.44 19.45 -9.89
CA GLY A 118 -13.01 18.10 -9.86
C GLY A 118 -12.88 17.45 -8.49
N ARG A 119 -13.92 16.73 -8.06
CA ARG A 119 -13.97 16.14 -6.73
C ARG A 119 -14.48 14.70 -6.72
N ARG A 120 -14.56 14.07 -7.89
CA ARG A 120 -14.90 12.65 -8.05
C ARG A 120 -13.64 11.87 -8.42
N CYS A 121 -13.17 11.08 -7.50
CA CYS A 121 -11.99 10.24 -7.67
C CYS A 121 -12.39 8.77 -7.59
N ALA A 122 -11.76 7.92 -8.39
CA ALA A 122 -11.76 6.47 -8.22
C ALA A 122 -10.36 6.00 -7.82
N ASP A 123 -10.30 5.14 -6.80
CA ASP A 123 -9.12 4.41 -6.37
C ASP A 123 -9.34 2.95 -6.76
N VAL A 124 -8.65 2.48 -7.79
CA VAL A 124 -8.88 1.18 -8.45
C VAL A 124 -7.85 0.17 -7.99
N GLY A 125 -8.31 -0.96 -7.46
CA GLY A 125 -7.47 -1.89 -6.70
C GLY A 125 -7.10 -1.27 -5.37
N THR A 126 -8.10 -0.71 -4.64
CA THR A 126 -7.88 0.14 -3.47
C THR A 126 -7.10 -0.54 -2.33
N GLY A 127 -7.14 -1.89 -2.24
CA GLY A 127 -6.44 -2.66 -1.22
C GLY A 127 -6.76 -2.18 0.20
N SER A 128 -5.77 -1.67 0.90
CA SER A 128 -5.94 -1.08 2.24
C SER A 128 -6.67 0.28 2.26
N GLY A 129 -6.94 0.87 1.09
CA GLY A 129 -7.50 2.21 0.96
C GLY A 129 -6.47 3.34 1.13
N CYS A 130 -5.18 3.02 1.13
CA CYS A 130 -4.13 3.99 1.47
C CYS A 130 -4.10 5.19 0.52
N ILE A 131 -4.31 5.01 -0.78
CA ILE A 131 -4.38 6.11 -1.75
C ILE A 131 -5.62 6.96 -1.49
N GLY A 132 -6.81 6.35 -1.56
CA GLY A 132 -8.09 7.05 -1.44
C GLY A 132 -8.25 7.79 -0.12
N VAL A 133 -7.93 7.15 1.02
CA VAL A 133 -7.98 7.76 2.35
C VAL A 133 -7.01 8.94 2.46
N THR A 134 -5.77 8.78 1.97
CA THR A 134 -4.78 9.85 1.99
C THR A 134 -5.26 11.06 1.20
N LEU A 135 -5.73 10.87 -0.03
CA LEU A 135 -6.26 11.96 -0.85
C LEU A 135 -7.39 12.72 -0.14
N ILE A 136 -8.33 12.00 0.48
CA ILE A 136 -9.43 12.62 1.23
C ILE A 136 -8.94 13.41 2.45
N ARG A 137 -7.87 12.97 3.09
CA ARG A 137 -7.27 13.67 4.24
C ARG A 137 -6.67 15.02 3.86
N TYR A 138 -6.07 15.09 2.67
CA TYR A 138 -5.40 16.31 2.20
C TYR A 138 -6.29 17.22 1.33
N VAL A 139 -7.35 16.69 0.70
CA VAL A 139 -8.22 17.46 -0.20
C VAL A 139 -9.62 17.62 0.39
N PRO A 140 -10.02 18.84 0.81
CA PRO A 140 -11.38 19.11 1.29
C PRO A 140 -12.42 18.77 0.21
N ASN A 141 -13.56 18.18 0.62
CA ASN A 141 -14.71 17.85 -0.22
C ASN A 141 -14.45 16.81 -1.34
N LEU A 142 -13.26 16.21 -1.42
CA LEU A 142 -13.01 15.09 -2.31
C LEU A 142 -13.90 13.90 -1.92
N ARG A 143 -14.46 13.23 -2.93
CA ARG A 143 -15.19 11.97 -2.80
C ARG A 143 -14.45 10.90 -3.60
N VAL A 144 -14.21 9.76 -2.97
CA VAL A 144 -13.46 8.65 -3.58
C VAL A 144 -14.34 7.42 -3.63
N VAL A 145 -14.48 6.82 -4.80
CA VAL A 145 -14.96 5.46 -4.95
C VAL A 145 -13.75 4.54 -4.81
N ALA A 146 -13.73 3.70 -3.78
CA ALA A 146 -12.70 2.71 -3.51
C ALA A 146 -13.15 1.38 -4.13
N ALA A 147 -12.61 1.08 -5.31
CA ALA A 147 -12.98 -0.09 -6.11
C ALA A 147 -11.98 -1.23 -5.88
N ASP A 148 -12.46 -2.40 -5.55
CA ASP A 148 -11.65 -3.62 -5.46
C ASP A 148 -12.49 -4.86 -5.81
N VAL A 149 -11.84 -5.90 -6.30
CA VAL A 149 -12.51 -7.18 -6.56
C VAL A 149 -12.61 -8.03 -5.29
N SER A 150 -11.73 -7.80 -4.31
CA SER A 150 -11.71 -8.47 -3.01
C SER A 150 -12.59 -7.76 -1.99
N MET A 151 -13.59 -8.46 -1.47
CA MET A 151 -14.42 -7.96 -0.37
C MET A 151 -13.59 -7.79 0.91
N GLU A 152 -12.63 -8.67 1.15
CA GLU A 152 -11.72 -8.62 2.31
C GLU A 152 -10.88 -7.34 2.27
N ALA A 153 -10.36 -6.95 1.10
CA ALA A 153 -9.64 -5.70 0.92
C ALA A 153 -10.54 -4.49 1.21
N LEU A 154 -11.78 -4.49 0.70
CA LEU A 154 -12.75 -3.42 0.96
C LEU A 154 -13.11 -3.29 2.45
N LEU A 155 -13.13 -4.39 3.20
CA LEU A 155 -13.32 -4.34 4.65
C LEU A 155 -12.15 -3.63 5.34
N VAL A 156 -10.90 -3.93 4.96
CA VAL A 156 -9.71 -3.24 5.47
C VAL A 156 -9.74 -1.76 5.11
N ALA A 157 -10.05 -1.42 3.85
CA ALA A 157 -10.18 -0.03 3.39
C ALA A 157 -11.24 0.74 4.21
N ARG A 158 -12.39 0.10 4.50
CA ARG A 158 -13.45 0.69 5.33
C ARG A 158 -13.01 0.93 6.78
N GLU A 159 -12.25 0.00 7.36
CA GLU A 159 -11.68 0.17 8.71
C GLU A 159 -10.69 1.33 8.75
N ASN A 160 -9.80 1.44 7.75
CA ASN A 160 -8.88 2.55 7.61
C ASN A 160 -9.62 3.88 7.42
N ALA A 161 -10.68 3.90 6.62
CA ALA A 161 -11.52 5.10 6.45
C ALA A 161 -12.14 5.57 7.76
N ARG A 162 -12.62 4.66 8.61
CA ARG A 162 -13.14 4.97 9.94
C ARG A 162 -12.04 5.44 10.88
N PHE A 163 -10.90 4.77 10.90
CA PHE A 163 -9.75 5.13 11.72
C PHE A 163 -9.29 6.57 11.43
N HIS A 164 -9.29 6.96 10.15
CA HIS A 164 -8.95 8.31 9.70
C HIS A 164 -10.12 9.29 9.68
N ARG A 165 -11.34 8.88 10.08
CA ARG A 165 -12.57 9.71 10.15
C ARG A 165 -12.96 10.31 8.80
N VAL A 166 -12.86 9.51 7.73
CA VAL A 166 -13.20 9.91 6.35
C VAL A 166 -14.27 9.01 5.71
N GLU A 167 -14.89 8.12 6.47
CA GLU A 167 -15.86 7.11 6.01
C GLU A 167 -17.05 7.70 5.24
N ASN A 168 -17.40 8.95 5.50
CA ASN A 168 -18.49 9.64 4.80
C ASN A 168 -18.13 10.16 3.40
N ARG A 169 -16.85 10.05 3.01
CA ARG A 169 -16.33 10.55 1.74
C ARG A 169 -15.67 9.48 0.87
N ILE A 170 -15.51 8.27 1.40
CA ILE A 170 -15.01 7.09 0.66
C ILE A 170 -16.15 6.09 0.52
N PHE A 171 -16.28 5.51 -0.68
CA PHE A 171 -17.38 4.62 -1.05
C PHE A 171 -16.81 3.30 -1.56
N PRO A 172 -16.65 2.28 -0.68
CA PRO A 172 -16.17 0.97 -1.09
C PRO A 172 -17.16 0.28 -2.03
N VAL A 173 -16.69 -0.22 -3.17
CA VAL A 173 -17.49 -0.94 -4.16
C VAL A 173 -16.74 -2.17 -4.62
N GLN A 174 -17.37 -3.35 -4.46
CA GLN A 174 -16.83 -4.59 -5.01
C GLN A 174 -17.09 -4.65 -6.51
N THR A 175 -16.03 -4.61 -7.31
CA THR A 175 -16.11 -4.58 -8.77
C THR A 175 -14.81 -5.04 -9.42
N ASP A 176 -14.90 -5.59 -10.62
CA ASP A 176 -13.74 -5.82 -11.47
C ASP A 176 -13.40 -4.50 -12.19
N LEU A 177 -12.28 -3.89 -11.78
CA LEU A 177 -11.88 -2.54 -12.17
C LEU A 177 -13.02 -1.53 -11.91
N LEU A 178 -13.51 -0.88 -12.96
CA LEU A 178 -14.61 0.10 -12.88
C LEU A 178 -15.90 -0.40 -13.57
N THR A 179 -16.02 -1.69 -13.91
CA THR A 179 -17.10 -2.21 -14.76
C THR A 179 -18.51 -2.01 -14.20
N ALA A 180 -18.67 -2.03 -12.88
CA ALA A 180 -19.97 -1.81 -12.22
C ALA A 180 -20.28 -0.33 -11.96
N LEU A 181 -19.40 0.60 -12.35
CA LEU A 181 -19.54 2.01 -12.02
C LEU A 181 -20.00 2.85 -13.22
N ALA A 182 -20.66 3.95 -12.91
CA ALA A 182 -20.96 5.00 -13.89
C ALA A 182 -19.94 6.12 -13.74
N GLY A 183 -19.17 6.36 -14.82
CA GLY A 183 -18.30 7.53 -14.96
C GLY A 183 -19.10 8.84 -15.12
N PRO A 184 -18.47 9.96 -15.45
CA PRO A 184 -17.03 10.09 -15.49
C PRO A 184 -16.43 10.46 -14.11
N PHE A 185 -15.10 10.24 -13.98
CA PHE A 185 -14.29 10.67 -12.84
C PHE A 185 -13.33 11.78 -13.27
N ASP A 186 -13.06 12.72 -12.37
CA ASP A 186 -12.05 13.76 -12.58
C ASP A 186 -10.64 13.19 -12.41
N LEU A 187 -10.49 12.22 -11.50
CA LEU A 187 -9.23 11.53 -11.24
C LEU A 187 -9.46 10.04 -11.04
N VAL A 188 -8.66 9.23 -11.70
CA VAL A 188 -8.57 7.78 -11.49
C VAL A 188 -7.15 7.44 -11.05
N CYS A 189 -7.00 6.86 -9.88
CA CYS A 189 -5.74 6.35 -9.34
C CYS A 189 -5.75 4.82 -9.41
N ALA A 190 -4.65 4.21 -9.83
CA ALA A 190 -4.56 2.77 -9.91
C ALA A 190 -3.14 2.28 -9.64
N ASN A 191 -2.99 1.48 -8.59
CA ASN A 191 -1.85 0.60 -8.35
C ASN A 191 -2.35 -0.83 -8.53
N LEU A 192 -2.35 -1.30 -9.78
CA LEU A 192 -2.85 -2.62 -10.16
C LEU A 192 -1.74 -3.67 -10.14
N PRO A 193 -2.07 -4.96 -10.01
CA PRO A 193 -1.09 -6.02 -10.11
C PRO A 193 -0.34 -5.95 -11.45
N TYR A 194 0.98 -5.82 -11.40
CA TYR A 194 1.82 -5.63 -12.58
C TYR A 194 2.96 -6.65 -12.71
N ILE A 195 3.09 -7.60 -11.77
CA ILE A 195 4.17 -8.59 -11.83
C ILE A 195 3.80 -9.68 -12.85
N PRO A 196 4.68 -9.97 -13.83
CA PRO A 196 4.44 -11.07 -14.76
C PRO A 196 4.32 -12.42 -14.04
N ALA A 197 3.30 -13.22 -14.39
CA ALA A 197 2.99 -14.49 -13.73
C ALA A 197 4.22 -15.46 -13.65
N ARG A 198 5.08 -15.46 -14.67
CA ARG A 198 6.32 -16.26 -14.68
C ARG A 198 7.33 -15.86 -13.61
N THR A 199 7.30 -14.59 -13.18
CA THR A 199 8.23 -14.03 -12.18
C THR A 199 7.74 -14.33 -10.76
N LEU A 200 6.42 -14.41 -10.55
CA LEU A 200 5.82 -14.60 -9.23
C LEU A 200 6.33 -15.85 -8.50
N ALA A 201 6.49 -16.97 -9.20
CA ALA A 201 6.86 -18.27 -8.61
C ALA A 201 8.20 -18.23 -7.82
N GLY A 202 9.06 -17.25 -8.07
CA GLY A 202 10.36 -17.10 -7.40
C GLY A 202 10.42 -15.99 -6.35
N LEU A 203 9.36 -15.22 -6.16
CA LEU A 203 9.39 -14.06 -5.28
C LEU A 203 8.98 -14.41 -3.85
N PRO A 204 9.80 -14.08 -2.83
CA PRO A 204 9.45 -14.31 -1.41
C PRO A 204 8.12 -13.67 -0.99
N VAL A 205 7.76 -12.55 -1.58
CA VAL A 205 6.53 -11.81 -1.29
C VAL A 205 5.27 -12.64 -1.51
N THR A 206 5.27 -13.57 -2.45
CA THR A 206 4.12 -14.45 -2.77
C THR A 206 3.74 -15.39 -1.64
N ARG A 207 4.63 -15.56 -0.66
CA ARG A 207 4.40 -16.44 0.49
C ARG A 207 3.40 -15.83 1.49
N TYR A 208 3.33 -14.51 1.55
CA TYR A 208 2.57 -13.81 2.59
C TYR A 208 1.55 -12.82 2.03
N GLU A 209 1.86 -12.17 0.91
CA GLU A 209 0.95 -11.18 0.32
C GLU A 209 0.00 -11.83 -0.68
N PRO A 210 -1.24 -11.31 -0.84
CA PRO A 210 -2.25 -11.95 -1.67
C PRO A 210 -1.82 -11.97 -3.14
N LEU A 211 -1.78 -13.16 -3.75
CA LEU A 211 -1.38 -13.33 -5.16
C LEU A 211 -2.21 -12.47 -6.11
N GLN A 212 -3.49 -12.24 -5.78
CA GLN A 212 -4.39 -11.41 -6.55
C GLN A 212 -3.94 -9.95 -6.62
N ALA A 213 -3.20 -9.45 -5.63
CA ALA A 213 -2.64 -8.10 -5.62
C ALA A 213 -1.28 -8.01 -6.32
N LEU A 214 -0.72 -9.13 -6.79
CA LEU A 214 0.60 -9.20 -7.40
C LEU A 214 0.55 -9.62 -8.88
N ASP A 215 -0.36 -10.53 -9.26
CA ASP A 215 -0.40 -11.16 -10.58
C ASP A 215 -0.94 -10.22 -11.66
N GLY A 216 -0.05 -9.64 -12.44
CA GLY A 216 -0.34 -8.81 -13.62
C GLY A 216 -0.63 -9.61 -14.90
N GLY A 217 -0.69 -10.95 -14.84
CA GLY A 217 -0.87 -11.80 -16.00
C GLY A 217 0.44 -12.19 -16.68
N PRO A 218 0.40 -12.71 -17.90
CA PRO A 218 1.57 -13.28 -18.57
C PRO A 218 2.75 -12.31 -18.70
N ASP A 219 2.47 -11.04 -18.97
CA ASP A 219 3.43 -9.97 -19.25
C ASP A 219 3.37 -8.82 -18.22
N GLY A 220 2.50 -8.91 -17.22
CA GLY A 220 2.31 -7.87 -16.21
C GLY A 220 1.40 -6.72 -16.65
N LEU A 221 0.81 -6.76 -17.84
CA LEU A 221 0.04 -5.67 -18.42
C LEU A 221 -1.48 -5.93 -18.45
N ARG A 222 -1.93 -7.09 -17.99
CA ARG A 222 -3.35 -7.52 -18.09
C ARG A 222 -4.33 -6.47 -17.58
N TRP A 223 -4.13 -5.99 -16.37
CA TRP A 223 -5.08 -5.11 -15.71
C TRP A 223 -4.97 -3.68 -16.19
N ILE A 224 -3.75 -3.21 -16.43
CA ILE A 224 -3.46 -1.89 -16.99
C ILE A 224 -4.10 -1.76 -18.38
N SER A 225 -3.90 -2.77 -19.27
CA SER A 225 -4.49 -2.76 -20.60
C SER A 225 -6.02 -2.74 -20.56
N ARG A 226 -6.63 -3.52 -19.67
CA ARG A 226 -8.10 -3.53 -19.49
C ARG A 226 -8.64 -2.19 -18.98
N LEU A 227 -7.95 -1.55 -18.02
CA LEU A 227 -8.36 -0.24 -17.53
C LEU A 227 -8.24 0.83 -18.61
N LEU A 228 -7.16 0.81 -19.39
CA LEU A 228 -6.93 1.75 -20.49
C LEU A 228 -7.96 1.61 -21.63
N GLN A 229 -8.38 0.39 -21.98
CA GLN A 229 -9.37 0.14 -23.04
C GLN A 229 -10.69 0.90 -22.82
N ASP A 230 -11.10 1.07 -21.57
CA ASP A 230 -12.33 1.77 -21.22
C ASP A 230 -12.10 3.18 -20.66
N ALA A 231 -10.86 3.70 -20.72
CA ALA A 231 -10.48 4.95 -20.04
C ALA A 231 -11.29 6.17 -20.52
N GLU A 232 -11.67 6.23 -21.80
CA GLU A 232 -12.53 7.27 -22.34
C GLU A 232 -13.90 7.32 -21.65
N ARG A 233 -14.43 6.17 -21.27
CA ARG A 233 -15.70 6.06 -20.54
C ARG A 233 -15.60 6.55 -19.11
N TRP A 234 -14.43 6.36 -18.48
CA TRP A 234 -14.25 6.62 -17.04
C TRP A 234 -13.76 8.04 -16.76
N LEU A 235 -12.98 8.65 -17.65
CA LEU A 235 -12.41 9.97 -17.44
C LEU A 235 -13.33 11.07 -17.97
N ALA A 236 -13.51 12.12 -17.18
CA ALA A 236 -14.09 13.36 -17.63
C ALA A 236 -13.18 14.04 -18.68
N PRO A 237 -13.70 14.91 -19.54
CA PRO A 237 -12.84 15.83 -20.31
C PRO A 237 -11.93 16.61 -19.36
N GLY A 238 -10.62 16.65 -19.64
CA GLY A 238 -9.60 17.18 -18.71
C GLY A 238 -9.32 16.30 -17.48
N GLY A 239 -9.91 15.12 -17.38
CA GLY A 239 -9.68 14.18 -16.28
C GLY A 239 -8.32 13.45 -16.38
N MET A 240 -7.79 13.04 -15.24
CA MET A 240 -6.47 12.42 -15.10
C MET A 240 -6.59 10.96 -14.68
N LEU A 241 -5.86 10.06 -15.35
CA LEU A 241 -5.58 8.71 -14.91
C LEU A 241 -4.11 8.61 -14.46
N LEU A 242 -3.86 8.11 -13.26
CA LEU A 242 -2.53 7.84 -12.71
C LEU A 242 -2.37 6.33 -12.53
N LEU A 243 -1.35 5.76 -13.20
CA LEU A 243 -1.06 4.33 -13.22
C LEU A 243 0.32 4.07 -12.61
N GLU A 244 0.40 3.38 -11.49
CA GLU A 244 1.67 2.82 -11.03
C GLU A 244 2.08 1.65 -11.93
N ILE A 245 3.39 1.57 -12.24
CA ILE A 245 3.96 0.58 -13.15
C ILE A 245 5.25 -0.02 -12.57
N GLU A 246 5.61 -1.20 -13.04
CA GLU A 246 6.94 -1.76 -12.84
C GLU A 246 7.95 -1.03 -13.74
N ALA A 247 9.19 -0.89 -13.27
CA ALA A 247 10.21 -0.11 -13.98
C ALA A 247 10.43 -0.56 -15.45
N GLY A 248 10.34 -1.87 -15.71
CA GLY A 248 10.45 -2.43 -17.06
C GLY A 248 9.29 -2.09 -17.99
N GLN A 249 8.21 -1.51 -17.47
CA GLN A 249 7.01 -1.16 -18.26
C GLN A 249 7.02 0.30 -18.76
N GLY A 250 8.11 1.04 -18.53
CA GLY A 250 8.23 2.47 -18.83
C GLY A 250 8.06 2.83 -20.32
N GLU A 251 8.25 1.91 -21.25
CA GLU A 251 7.98 2.11 -22.68
C GLU A 251 6.60 1.60 -23.08
N SER A 252 6.20 0.43 -22.57
CA SER A 252 4.99 -0.25 -23.02
C SER A 252 3.71 0.43 -22.53
N VAL A 253 3.65 0.88 -21.27
CA VAL A 253 2.42 1.48 -20.74
C VAL A 253 2.11 2.84 -21.34
N PRO A 254 3.09 3.78 -21.54
CA PRO A 254 2.81 5.02 -22.28
C PRO A 254 2.34 4.77 -23.72
N ALA A 255 2.91 3.78 -24.41
CA ALA A 255 2.48 3.42 -25.75
C ALA A 255 1.03 2.90 -25.78
N LEU A 256 0.68 1.99 -24.84
CA LEU A 256 -0.69 1.49 -24.68
C LEU A 256 -1.67 2.62 -24.35
N ALA A 257 -1.29 3.55 -23.46
CA ALA A 257 -2.13 4.69 -23.10
C ALA A 257 -2.39 5.61 -24.28
N SER A 258 -1.35 5.94 -25.08
CA SER A 258 -1.47 6.77 -26.29
C SER A 258 -2.35 6.10 -27.36
N GLN A 259 -2.31 4.79 -27.46
CA GLN A 259 -3.16 4.03 -28.38
C GLN A 259 -4.62 3.98 -27.91
N ALA A 260 -4.84 3.81 -26.60
CA ALA A 260 -6.18 3.68 -26.03
C ALA A 260 -6.93 5.03 -25.97
N LEU A 261 -6.22 6.14 -25.76
CA LEU A 261 -6.76 7.49 -25.72
C LEU A 261 -6.01 8.41 -26.70
N PRO A 262 -6.35 8.37 -28.00
CA PRO A 262 -5.75 9.27 -28.97
C PRO A 262 -6.01 10.74 -28.62
N GLY A 263 -4.95 11.56 -28.59
CA GLY A 263 -5.02 12.98 -28.20
C GLY A 263 -4.91 13.27 -26.70
N ALA A 264 -4.83 12.26 -25.84
CA ALA A 264 -4.50 12.45 -24.42
C ALA A 264 -3.02 12.84 -24.26
N GLN A 265 -2.72 13.63 -23.24
CA GLN A 265 -1.36 13.91 -22.82
C GLN A 265 -0.86 12.77 -21.93
N VAL A 266 0.12 12.00 -22.42
CA VAL A 266 0.73 10.87 -21.69
C VAL A 266 2.12 11.28 -21.23
N LYS A 267 2.43 11.11 -19.92
CA LYS A 267 3.74 11.40 -19.34
C LYS A 267 4.20 10.24 -18.49
N LEU A 268 5.50 9.90 -18.61
CA LEU A 268 6.19 8.96 -17.74
C LEU A 268 6.86 9.73 -16.60
N HIS A 269 6.67 9.25 -15.38
CA HIS A 269 7.30 9.81 -14.18
C HIS A 269 8.24 8.77 -13.55
N HIS A 270 9.34 9.28 -13.00
CA HIS A 270 10.37 8.46 -12.35
C HIS A 270 10.30 8.67 -10.84
N ASP A 271 10.61 7.62 -10.10
CA ASP A 271 10.77 7.69 -8.65
C ASP A 271 12.09 8.42 -8.26
N TYR A 272 12.31 8.61 -6.97
CA TYR A 272 13.52 9.26 -6.44
C TYR A 272 14.82 8.51 -6.74
N ALA A 273 14.75 7.23 -7.13
CA ALA A 273 15.88 6.45 -7.61
C ALA A 273 16.11 6.60 -9.13
N GLY A 274 15.27 7.37 -9.82
CA GLY A 274 15.34 7.60 -11.26
C GLY A 274 14.75 6.46 -12.10
N LEU A 275 14.02 5.55 -11.51
CA LEU A 275 13.37 4.43 -12.22
C LEU A 275 11.97 4.83 -12.68
N PRO A 276 11.51 4.40 -13.88
CA PRO A 276 10.13 4.51 -14.30
C PRO A 276 9.19 3.94 -13.22
N ARG A 277 8.19 4.72 -12.80
CA ARG A 277 7.31 4.29 -11.71
C ARG A 277 5.84 4.61 -11.93
N LEU A 278 5.54 5.68 -12.67
CA LEU A 278 4.17 6.10 -12.84
C LEU A 278 3.92 6.69 -14.23
N VAL A 279 2.76 6.38 -14.79
CA VAL A 279 2.27 7.00 -16.04
C VAL A 279 1.05 7.85 -15.72
N SER A 280 1.06 9.12 -16.11
CA SER A 280 -0.11 9.98 -16.09
C SER A 280 -0.70 10.11 -17.49
N VAL A 281 -2.02 10.02 -17.58
CA VAL A 281 -2.79 10.14 -18.83
C VAL A 281 -3.87 11.19 -18.59
N GLU A 282 -3.72 12.36 -19.20
CA GLU A 282 -4.69 13.45 -19.12
C GLU A 282 -5.53 13.46 -20.38
N ARG A 283 -6.84 13.27 -20.24
CA ARG A 283 -7.79 13.30 -21.34
C ARG A 283 -7.95 14.73 -21.85
N GLY A 284 -7.86 14.94 -23.16
CA GLY A 284 -8.17 16.23 -23.79
C GLY A 284 -9.56 16.77 -23.41
N GLY A 285 -9.70 18.07 -23.31
CA GLY A 285 -10.94 18.75 -22.97
C GLY A 285 -11.94 18.78 -24.13
#